data_c5f66dd41aabd900e50e6af691b66d57
#
_entry.id   c5f66dd41aabd900e50e6af691b66d57
#
_cell.length_a   1.000
_cell.length_b   1.000
_cell.length_c   1.000
_cell.angle_alpha   90.00
_cell.angle_beta   90.00
_cell.angle_gamma   90.00
#
_symmetry.space_group_name_H-M   'P 1'
#
loop_
_entity.id
_entity.type
_entity.pdbx_description
1 polymer ?
#
loop_
_entity_poly.entity_id
_entity_poly.type
_entity_poly.pdbx_seq_one_letter_code
_entity_poly.pdbx_strand_id
1 'polypeptide(L)'
;MIQIHALNAFSDNYIWLLQDTATRQCVVVDPGDASPVEQWLDAHPDMHLTDILITHHHNDHVGGVQALKQRTGAKVHGPAHESIPARDRALNDGDSLEVLGLQLQVHDVPGHTSGHIAFYHPSDDQPLLFPGDTLFAAGCGRLFEGTPEQMHASLSRLAQLPENTLVYSAHEYTLSNLEFATAVEPDNAHVRQRLATVTAMRAEDLITLPTTIALEKLTNPFLRVAETSVKQKADERTGTSHTTAQAVFATLRSWKDKF
;
A
#
# COMPACT_ATOMS: atom_id res chain seq x y z
N MET A 1 7.06 -21.35 -7.65
CA MET A 1 6.03 -20.30 -7.94
C MET A 1 5.70 -19.62 -6.62
N ILE A 2 5.78 -18.30 -6.59
CA ILE A 2 5.47 -17.52 -5.39
C ILE A 2 3.95 -17.44 -5.22
N GLN A 3 3.47 -17.75 -4.01
CA GLN A 3 2.09 -17.52 -3.59
C GLN A 3 2.09 -16.36 -2.61
N ILE A 4 1.08 -15.48 -2.69
CA ILE A 4 0.95 -14.33 -1.78
C ILE A 4 -0.32 -14.51 -0.96
N HIS A 5 -0.16 -14.45 0.37
CA HIS A 5 -1.22 -14.62 1.34
C HIS A 5 -1.43 -13.32 2.12
N ALA A 6 -2.68 -12.96 2.36
CA ALA A 6 -3.04 -11.91 3.29
C ALA A 6 -3.21 -12.51 4.68
N LEU A 7 -2.38 -12.10 5.64
CA LEU A 7 -2.59 -12.43 7.05
C LEU A 7 -3.24 -11.22 7.72
N ASN A 8 -4.45 -11.40 8.24
CA ASN A 8 -5.16 -10.33 8.93
C ASN A 8 -4.46 -9.99 10.25
N ALA A 9 -4.27 -8.70 10.51
CA ALA A 9 -3.76 -8.18 11.76
C ALA A 9 -4.61 -6.97 12.20
N PHE A 10 -4.72 -6.75 13.49
CA PHE A 10 -5.55 -5.69 14.08
C PHE A 10 -6.99 -5.69 13.52
N SER A 11 -7.52 -4.51 13.15
CA SER A 11 -8.88 -4.37 12.62
C SER A 11 -8.95 -4.43 11.09
N ASP A 12 -7.90 -3.98 10.41
CA ASP A 12 -7.92 -3.75 8.96
C ASP A 12 -6.55 -3.89 8.26
N ASN A 13 -5.47 -4.20 9.00
CA ASN A 13 -4.15 -4.41 8.42
C ASN A 13 -4.04 -5.78 7.74
N TYR A 14 -3.32 -5.80 6.63
CA TYR A 14 -2.81 -7.00 5.98
C TYR A 14 -1.29 -7.09 6.11
N ILE A 15 -0.80 -8.17 6.71
CA ILE A 15 0.59 -8.59 6.59
C ILE A 15 0.67 -9.46 5.33
N TRP A 16 1.40 -9.01 4.31
CA TRP A 16 1.55 -9.79 3.08
C TRP A 16 2.65 -10.82 3.23
N LEU A 17 2.28 -12.11 3.17
CA LEU A 17 3.22 -13.22 3.24
C LEU A 17 3.44 -13.78 1.83
N LEU A 18 4.69 -13.73 1.37
CA LEU A 18 5.14 -14.33 0.11
C LEU A 18 5.72 -15.70 0.43
N GLN A 19 5.18 -16.75 -0.16
CA GLN A 19 5.58 -18.14 0.05
C GLN A 19 6.20 -18.72 -1.22
N ASP A 20 7.40 -19.28 -1.12
CA ASP A 20 7.95 -20.19 -2.14
C ASP A 20 8.01 -21.64 -1.63
N THR A 21 7.08 -22.45 -2.14
CA THR A 21 6.99 -23.87 -1.75
C THR A 21 8.15 -24.71 -2.26
N ALA A 22 8.84 -24.27 -3.32
CA ALA A 22 9.98 -25.01 -3.88
C ALA A 22 11.21 -24.91 -2.99
N THR A 23 11.49 -23.73 -2.45
CA THR A 23 12.62 -23.49 -1.54
C THR A 23 12.23 -23.64 -0.07
N ARG A 24 10.93 -23.77 0.26
CA ARG A 24 10.37 -23.76 1.62
C ARG A 24 10.73 -22.48 2.39
N GLN A 25 10.76 -21.37 1.70
CA GLN A 25 11.06 -20.06 2.27
C GLN A 25 9.84 -19.13 2.17
N CYS A 26 9.74 -18.21 3.10
CA CYS A 26 8.75 -17.15 3.04
C CYS A 26 9.33 -15.80 3.48
N VAL A 27 8.66 -14.75 3.07
CA VAL A 27 8.98 -13.35 3.38
C VAL A 27 7.69 -12.67 3.80
N VAL A 28 7.76 -11.74 4.75
CA VAL A 28 6.59 -10.94 5.16
C VAL A 28 6.86 -9.45 4.93
N VAL A 29 5.79 -8.72 4.62
CA VAL A 29 5.81 -7.26 4.47
C VAL A 29 4.96 -6.66 5.58
N ASP A 30 5.52 -5.69 6.29
CA ASP A 30 4.89 -4.89 7.34
C ASP A 30 4.20 -5.72 8.45
N PRO A 31 4.92 -6.61 9.15
CA PRO A 31 4.34 -7.41 10.23
C PRO A 31 4.16 -6.56 11.50
N GLY A 32 3.09 -5.77 11.56
CA GLY A 32 2.75 -4.96 12.74
C GLY A 32 2.44 -5.78 13.99
N ASP A 33 1.96 -7.01 13.82
CA ASP A 33 1.78 -8.02 14.87
C ASP A 33 2.50 -9.30 14.47
N ALA A 34 3.25 -9.89 15.41
CA ALA A 34 3.93 -11.15 15.19
C ALA A 34 2.97 -12.34 15.14
N SER A 35 1.87 -12.29 15.91
CA SER A 35 0.98 -13.44 16.16
C SER A 35 0.42 -14.07 14.88
N PRO A 36 -0.08 -13.33 13.87
CA PRO A 36 -0.59 -13.92 12.63
C PRO A 36 0.49 -14.69 11.85
N VAL A 37 1.72 -14.14 11.82
CA VAL A 37 2.85 -14.77 11.14
C VAL A 37 3.32 -16.02 11.90
N GLU A 38 3.37 -15.96 13.23
CA GLU A 38 3.73 -17.09 14.08
C GLU A 38 2.75 -18.24 13.94
N GLN A 39 1.44 -17.96 13.96
CA GLN A 39 0.39 -18.96 13.74
C GLN A 39 0.52 -19.61 12.36
N TRP A 40 0.80 -18.81 11.32
CA TRP A 40 1.01 -19.35 9.98
C TRP A 40 2.23 -20.26 9.92
N LEU A 41 3.37 -19.88 10.53
CA LEU A 41 4.58 -20.71 10.60
C LEU A 41 4.36 -21.99 11.41
N ASP A 42 3.59 -21.94 12.49
CA ASP A 42 3.24 -23.12 13.29
C ASP A 42 2.38 -24.12 12.50
N ALA A 43 1.51 -23.61 11.62
CA ALA A 43 0.72 -24.44 10.71
C ALA A 43 1.53 -24.96 9.50
N HIS A 44 2.70 -24.39 9.22
CA HIS A 44 3.58 -24.76 8.10
C HIS A 44 5.02 -24.98 8.58
N PRO A 45 5.27 -26.05 9.38
CA PRO A 45 6.54 -26.24 10.11
C PRO A 45 7.77 -26.51 9.22
N ASP A 46 7.56 -26.77 7.95
CA ASP A 46 8.61 -26.93 6.93
C ASP A 46 8.97 -25.61 6.24
N MET A 47 8.26 -24.52 6.54
CA MET A 47 8.53 -23.20 5.97
C MET A 47 9.45 -22.39 6.89
N HIS A 48 10.32 -21.59 6.27
CA HIS A 48 11.30 -20.75 6.96
C HIS A 48 11.11 -19.27 6.58
N LEU A 49 10.85 -18.42 7.56
CA LEU A 49 10.84 -16.98 7.37
C LEU A 49 12.28 -16.47 7.22
N THR A 50 12.64 -15.99 6.04
CA THR A 50 14.01 -15.55 5.71
C THR A 50 14.19 -14.05 5.80
N ASP A 51 13.17 -13.27 5.42
CA ASP A 51 13.25 -11.82 5.33
C ASP A 51 11.95 -11.15 5.79
N ILE A 52 12.09 -9.96 6.37
CA ILE A 52 11.02 -9.06 6.80
C ILE A 52 11.25 -7.73 6.07
N LEU A 53 10.28 -7.30 5.30
CA LEU A 53 10.30 -6.05 4.54
C LEU A 53 9.43 -5.01 5.23
N ILE A 54 9.97 -3.83 5.45
CA ILE A 54 9.27 -2.73 6.14
C ILE A 54 9.20 -1.52 5.22
N THR A 55 7.98 -0.99 5.06
CA THR A 55 7.75 0.20 4.24
C THR A 55 7.96 1.50 5.01
N HIS A 56 7.57 1.56 6.28
CA HIS A 56 7.72 2.74 7.16
C HIS A 56 7.64 2.36 8.65
N HIS A 57 7.83 3.34 9.54
CA HIS A 57 8.08 3.10 10.97
C HIS A 57 6.84 3.02 11.87
N HIS A 58 5.62 3.20 11.38
CA HIS A 58 4.44 3.15 12.23
C HIS A 58 4.29 1.79 12.91
N ASN A 59 3.80 1.81 14.15
CA ASN A 59 3.80 0.63 15.01
C ASN A 59 2.99 -0.54 14.46
N ASP A 60 1.93 -0.26 13.74
CA ASP A 60 1.09 -1.27 13.07
C ASP A 60 1.73 -1.90 11.81
N HIS A 61 2.97 -1.47 11.46
CA HIS A 61 3.83 -2.08 10.43
C HIS A 61 5.09 -2.72 11.01
N VAL A 62 5.56 -2.25 12.17
CA VAL A 62 6.84 -2.72 12.74
C VAL A 62 6.71 -3.46 14.06
N GLY A 63 5.53 -3.47 14.71
CA GLY A 63 5.37 -3.96 16.08
C GLY A 63 5.75 -5.44 16.27
N GLY A 64 5.57 -6.28 15.24
CA GLY A 64 5.94 -7.71 15.27
C GLY A 64 7.40 -8.01 14.92
N VAL A 65 8.14 -7.04 14.36
CA VAL A 65 9.49 -7.26 13.78
C VAL A 65 10.46 -7.88 14.77
N GLN A 66 10.55 -7.31 15.98
CA GLN A 66 11.51 -7.77 16.99
C GLN A 66 11.25 -9.23 17.41
N ALA A 67 9.99 -9.60 17.64
CA ALA A 67 9.61 -10.96 18.04
C ALA A 67 9.87 -11.96 16.90
N LEU A 68 9.46 -11.64 15.68
CA LEU A 68 9.68 -12.49 14.51
C LEU A 68 11.17 -12.71 14.23
N LYS A 69 11.98 -11.65 14.29
CA LYS A 69 13.42 -11.78 14.12
C LYS A 69 14.06 -12.65 15.20
N GLN A 70 13.67 -12.48 16.46
CA GLN A 70 14.19 -13.31 17.57
C GLN A 70 13.82 -14.79 17.41
N ARG A 71 12.61 -15.07 16.93
CA ARG A 71 12.13 -16.44 16.72
C ARG A 71 12.79 -17.11 15.52
N THR A 72 12.97 -16.41 14.41
CA THR A 72 13.30 -17.03 13.10
C THR A 72 14.70 -16.73 12.60
N GLY A 73 15.33 -15.67 13.10
CA GLY A 73 16.60 -15.15 12.56
C GLY A 73 16.47 -14.41 11.23
N ALA A 74 15.23 -14.11 10.79
CA ALA A 74 14.96 -13.40 9.54
C ALA A 74 15.69 -12.06 9.46
N LYS A 75 16.14 -11.69 8.25
CA LYS A 75 16.78 -10.40 7.98
C LYS A 75 15.72 -9.30 7.85
N VAL A 76 15.94 -8.17 8.48
CA VAL A 76 15.03 -7.02 8.45
C VAL A 76 15.57 -5.96 7.50
N HIS A 77 14.78 -5.62 6.48
CA HIS A 77 15.04 -4.61 5.47
C HIS A 77 14.01 -3.48 5.61
N GLY A 78 14.46 -2.24 5.61
CA GLY A 78 13.54 -1.10 5.74
C GLY A 78 14.21 0.24 5.39
N PRO A 79 13.42 1.32 5.31
CA PRO A 79 13.88 2.63 4.86
C PRO A 79 15.07 3.15 5.68
N ALA A 80 16.06 3.74 4.97
CA ALA A 80 17.27 4.29 5.61
C ALA A 80 16.94 5.48 6.51
N HIS A 81 15.94 6.26 6.15
CA HIS A 81 15.59 7.52 6.78
C HIS A 81 14.54 7.40 7.89
N GLU A 82 14.21 6.17 8.29
CA GLU A 82 13.26 5.91 9.39
C GLU A 82 13.87 5.00 10.47
N SER A 83 13.29 5.08 11.67
CA SER A 83 13.70 4.25 12.81
C SER A 83 13.00 2.90 12.77
N ILE A 84 13.60 1.92 12.11
CA ILE A 84 13.05 0.57 12.00
C ILE A 84 13.69 -0.35 13.05
N PRO A 85 12.89 -1.04 13.90
CA PRO A 85 13.42 -1.92 14.93
C PRO A 85 14.20 -3.09 14.33
N ALA A 86 15.33 -3.41 14.92
CA ALA A 86 16.19 -4.56 14.57
C ALA A 86 16.62 -4.62 13.08
N ARG A 87 16.59 -3.50 12.35
CA ARG A 87 16.94 -3.43 10.93
C ARG A 87 18.38 -3.89 10.67
N ASP A 88 18.53 -4.84 9.73
CA ASP A 88 19.84 -5.31 9.25
C ASP A 88 20.31 -4.53 8.03
N ARG A 89 19.40 -4.16 7.13
CA ARG A 89 19.73 -3.42 5.91
C ARG A 89 18.86 -2.16 5.76
N ALA A 90 19.52 -1.02 5.71
CA ALA A 90 18.92 0.26 5.36
C ALA A 90 18.80 0.39 3.84
N LEU A 91 17.63 0.80 3.35
CA LEU A 91 17.30 0.90 1.93
C LEU A 91 16.99 2.36 1.56
N ASN A 92 17.49 2.77 0.38
CA ASN A 92 17.27 4.08 -0.20
C ASN A 92 16.58 3.97 -1.57
N ASP A 93 16.12 5.08 -2.10
CA ASP A 93 15.56 5.15 -3.46
C ASP A 93 16.53 4.58 -4.50
N GLY A 94 16.02 3.74 -5.40
CA GLY A 94 16.80 3.10 -6.45
C GLY A 94 17.61 1.87 -5.99
N ASP A 95 17.64 1.54 -4.70
CA ASP A 95 18.22 0.27 -4.25
C ASP A 95 17.45 -0.91 -4.82
N SER A 96 18.12 -2.05 -4.91
CA SER A 96 17.51 -3.33 -5.24
C SER A 96 17.74 -4.35 -4.14
N LEU A 97 16.77 -5.23 -3.95
CA LEU A 97 16.79 -6.31 -2.97
C LEU A 97 16.30 -7.60 -3.64
N GLU A 98 17.03 -8.69 -3.47
CA GLU A 98 16.57 -10.00 -3.91
C GLU A 98 15.99 -10.78 -2.73
N VAL A 99 14.73 -11.23 -2.86
CA VAL A 99 14.08 -12.14 -1.90
C VAL A 99 13.30 -13.20 -2.67
N LEU A 100 13.40 -14.46 -2.27
CA LEU A 100 12.74 -15.61 -2.93
C LEU A 100 12.99 -15.67 -4.46
N GLY A 101 14.13 -15.16 -4.95
CA GLY A 101 14.41 -15.01 -6.38
C GLY A 101 13.68 -13.86 -7.08
N LEU A 102 12.88 -13.08 -6.36
CA LEU A 102 12.27 -11.85 -6.87
C LEU A 102 13.24 -10.69 -6.70
N GLN A 103 13.48 -9.94 -7.78
CA GLN A 103 14.21 -8.66 -7.71
C GLN A 103 13.21 -7.55 -7.36
N LEU A 104 13.36 -6.94 -6.20
CA LEU A 104 12.56 -5.81 -5.74
C LEU A 104 13.34 -4.52 -5.93
N GLN A 105 12.73 -3.52 -6.55
CA GLN A 105 13.22 -2.15 -6.63
C GLN A 105 12.60 -1.34 -5.49
N VAL A 106 13.41 -0.50 -4.86
CA VAL A 106 12.97 0.39 -3.78
C VAL A 106 12.65 1.76 -4.36
N HIS A 107 11.47 2.27 -4.03
CA HIS A 107 11.03 3.62 -4.39
C HIS A 107 10.75 4.42 -3.14
N ASP A 108 11.40 5.58 -2.97
CA ASP A 108 10.99 6.55 -1.98
C ASP A 108 9.62 7.13 -2.36
N VAL A 109 8.69 7.10 -1.43
CA VAL A 109 7.32 7.56 -1.61
C VAL A 109 6.86 8.36 -0.39
N PRO A 110 7.54 9.49 -0.08
CA PRO A 110 7.23 10.31 1.08
C PRO A 110 5.84 10.93 0.99
N GLY A 111 5.24 11.19 2.15
CA GLY A 111 3.93 11.82 2.28
C GLY A 111 3.20 11.34 3.53
N HIS A 112 2.95 10.05 3.66
CA HIS A 112 2.40 9.46 4.89
C HIS A 112 3.39 9.60 6.04
N THR A 113 4.59 9.07 5.88
CA THR A 113 5.78 9.42 6.65
C THR A 113 6.83 10.07 5.76
N SER A 114 7.86 10.67 6.34
CA SER A 114 8.89 11.40 5.59
C SER A 114 9.89 10.48 4.88
N GLY A 115 10.10 9.28 5.39
CA GLY A 115 11.05 8.30 4.84
C GLY A 115 10.39 7.05 4.26
N HIS A 116 9.07 7.07 4.00
CA HIS A 116 8.32 5.94 3.48
C HIS A 116 8.88 5.42 2.16
N ILE A 117 9.02 4.09 2.04
CA ILE A 117 9.43 3.41 0.80
C ILE A 117 8.35 2.43 0.33
N ALA A 118 8.37 2.14 -0.96
CA ALA A 118 7.58 1.07 -1.57
C ALA A 118 8.51 0.03 -2.21
N PHE A 119 8.09 -1.24 -2.21
CA PHE A 119 8.79 -2.32 -2.90
C PHE A 119 8.07 -2.66 -4.20
N TYR A 120 8.78 -2.62 -5.31
CA TYR A 120 8.26 -2.93 -6.64
C TYR A 120 9.03 -4.09 -7.26
N HIS A 121 8.34 -5.15 -7.67
CA HIS A 121 8.88 -6.23 -8.49
C HIS A 121 8.50 -6.02 -9.95
N PRO A 122 9.45 -5.63 -10.82
CA PRO A 122 9.20 -5.58 -12.26
C PRO A 122 9.10 -7.01 -12.81
N SER A 123 8.09 -7.26 -13.63
CA SER A 123 7.87 -8.51 -14.32
C SER A 123 7.08 -8.27 -15.60
N ASP A 124 7.39 -8.98 -16.67
CA ASP A 124 6.62 -8.91 -17.91
C ASP A 124 5.23 -9.55 -17.75
N ASP A 125 5.14 -10.59 -16.93
CA ASP A 125 3.87 -11.31 -16.70
C ASP A 125 3.02 -10.65 -15.63
N GLN A 126 3.55 -10.51 -14.41
CA GLN A 126 2.80 -10.02 -13.27
C GLN A 126 3.69 -9.16 -12.35
N PRO A 127 3.77 -7.86 -12.59
CA PRO A 127 4.49 -6.96 -11.69
C PRO A 127 3.74 -6.80 -10.37
N LEU A 128 4.49 -6.65 -9.26
CA LEU A 128 3.95 -6.55 -7.90
C LEU A 128 4.42 -5.25 -7.25
N LEU A 129 3.53 -4.60 -6.50
CA LEU A 129 3.82 -3.40 -5.73
C LEU A 129 3.31 -3.57 -4.29
N PHE A 130 4.19 -3.32 -3.32
CA PHE A 130 3.86 -3.20 -1.90
C PHE A 130 4.08 -1.75 -1.48
N PRO A 131 3.05 -0.89 -1.56
CA PRO A 131 3.17 0.55 -1.36
C PRO A 131 3.02 0.97 0.11
N GLY A 132 2.85 0.03 1.04
CA GLY A 132 2.49 0.34 2.42
C GLY A 132 1.29 1.28 2.51
N ASP A 133 1.47 2.42 3.17
CA ASP A 133 0.45 3.44 3.40
C ASP A 133 0.52 4.64 2.44
N THR A 134 1.15 4.47 1.28
CA THR A 134 1.16 5.52 0.25
C THR A 134 -0.04 5.41 -0.66
N LEU A 135 -0.23 4.28 -1.34
CA LEU A 135 -1.34 4.03 -2.27
C LEU A 135 -2.28 2.97 -1.69
N PHE A 136 -3.55 3.33 -1.51
CA PHE A 136 -4.62 2.40 -1.16
C PHE A 136 -5.58 2.20 -2.33
N ALA A 137 -6.34 1.12 -2.29
CA ALA A 137 -7.45 0.93 -3.22
C ALA A 137 -8.45 2.08 -3.10
N ALA A 138 -8.64 2.81 -4.21
CA ALA A 138 -9.44 4.02 -4.34
C ALA A 138 -9.05 5.17 -3.36
N GLY A 139 -7.82 5.15 -2.80
CA GLY A 139 -7.41 6.11 -1.78
C GLY A 139 -5.90 6.30 -1.67
N CYS A 140 -5.48 7.05 -0.67
CA CYS A 140 -4.09 7.22 -0.27
C CYS A 140 -3.97 7.44 1.25
N GLY A 141 -2.77 7.30 1.78
CA GLY A 141 -2.49 7.51 3.20
C GLY A 141 -2.76 8.94 3.67
N ARG A 142 -2.99 9.08 4.98
CA ARG A 142 -2.99 10.39 5.65
C ARG A 142 -1.59 10.98 5.66
N LEU A 143 -1.53 12.30 5.75
CA LEU A 143 -0.26 13.03 5.83
C LEU A 143 0.05 13.28 7.32
N PHE A 144 0.91 12.45 7.92
CA PHE A 144 1.35 12.67 9.30
C PHE A 144 2.63 13.52 9.35
N GLU A 145 3.56 13.30 8.42
CA GLU A 145 4.87 13.95 8.43
C GLU A 145 5.16 14.72 7.14
N GLY A 146 4.63 14.24 6.01
CA GLY A 146 4.86 14.83 4.71
C GLY A 146 3.85 15.89 4.32
N THR A 147 4.01 16.42 3.10
CA THR A 147 3.17 17.46 2.52
C THR A 147 2.27 16.91 1.40
N PRO A 148 1.18 17.61 1.04
CA PRO A 148 0.35 17.24 -0.12
C PRO A 148 1.15 17.14 -1.42
N GLU A 149 2.14 18.00 -1.61
CA GLU A 149 3.00 18.00 -2.79
C GLU A 149 3.86 16.74 -2.85
N GLN A 150 4.42 16.32 -1.72
CA GLN A 150 5.21 15.09 -1.63
C GLN A 150 4.35 13.85 -1.92
N MET A 151 3.20 13.71 -1.27
CA MET A 151 2.31 12.58 -1.50
C MET A 151 1.79 12.54 -2.94
N HIS A 152 1.42 13.70 -3.51
CA HIS A 152 1.02 13.78 -4.92
C HIS A 152 2.14 13.34 -5.87
N ALA A 153 3.38 13.74 -5.61
CA ALA A 153 4.54 13.30 -6.40
C ALA A 153 4.78 11.78 -6.26
N SER A 154 4.70 11.24 -5.04
CA SER A 154 4.82 9.81 -4.75
C SER A 154 3.75 8.99 -5.49
N LEU A 155 2.49 9.39 -5.39
CA LEU A 155 1.39 8.74 -6.11
C LEU A 155 1.53 8.85 -7.62
N SER A 156 1.98 10.01 -8.14
CA SER A 156 2.23 10.20 -9.57
C SER A 156 3.35 9.30 -10.09
N ARG A 157 4.39 9.05 -9.27
CA ARG A 157 5.46 8.10 -9.58
C ARG A 157 4.92 6.67 -9.66
N LEU A 158 4.14 6.23 -8.66
CA LEU A 158 3.57 4.88 -8.64
C LEU A 158 2.55 4.67 -9.78
N ALA A 159 1.80 5.70 -10.15
CA ALA A 159 0.85 5.63 -11.28
C ALA A 159 1.52 5.46 -12.66
N GLN A 160 2.84 5.66 -12.78
CA GLN A 160 3.60 5.42 -14.00
C GLN A 160 4.01 3.94 -14.18
N LEU A 161 3.84 3.12 -13.16
CA LEU A 161 4.08 1.68 -13.24
C LEU A 161 3.13 1.02 -14.27
N PRO A 162 3.48 -0.16 -14.81
CA PRO A 162 2.63 -0.88 -15.76
C PRO A 162 1.20 -1.05 -15.23
N GLU A 163 0.23 -0.95 -16.10
CA GLU A 163 -1.20 -0.96 -15.71
C GLU A 163 -1.65 -2.28 -15.07
N ASN A 164 -1.01 -3.40 -15.45
CA ASN A 164 -1.26 -4.73 -14.86
C ASN A 164 -0.54 -4.95 -13.52
N THR A 165 0.19 -3.96 -12.98
CA THR A 165 0.85 -4.10 -11.66
C THR A 165 -0.19 -4.35 -10.58
N LEU A 166 -0.05 -5.49 -9.87
CA LEU A 166 -0.86 -5.79 -8.69
C LEU A 166 -0.36 -4.98 -7.49
N VAL A 167 -1.29 -4.31 -6.82
CA VAL A 167 -1.01 -3.39 -5.71
C VAL A 167 -1.51 -4.02 -4.40
N TYR A 168 -0.60 -4.38 -3.54
CA TYR A 168 -0.81 -5.02 -2.24
C TYR A 168 -0.70 -3.96 -1.13
N SER A 169 -1.73 -3.13 -0.99
CA SER A 169 -1.80 -2.10 0.06
C SER A 169 -1.92 -2.72 1.44
N ALA A 170 -1.46 -2.01 2.48
CA ALA A 170 -1.38 -2.56 3.83
C ALA A 170 -2.72 -2.63 4.58
N HIS A 171 -3.77 -1.93 4.10
CA HIS A 171 -5.06 -1.83 4.82
C HIS A 171 -6.27 -2.10 3.93
N GLU A 172 -7.33 -2.67 4.55
CA GLU A 172 -8.64 -2.88 3.92
C GLU A 172 -9.52 -1.63 4.06
N TYR A 173 -9.12 -0.56 3.39
CA TYR A 173 -9.88 0.71 3.36
C TYR A 173 -10.74 0.88 2.12
N THR A 174 -10.82 -0.13 1.25
CA THR A 174 -11.40 -0.03 -0.09
C THR A 174 -12.84 0.48 -0.08
N LEU A 175 -13.69 -0.06 0.80
CA LEU A 175 -15.09 0.36 0.87
C LEU A 175 -15.23 1.85 1.25
N SER A 176 -14.61 2.27 2.35
CA SER A 176 -14.67 3.66 2.82
C SER A 176 -14.00 4.64 1.83
N ASN A 177 -12.99 4.19 1.10
CA ASN A 177 -12.37 5.00 0.06
C ASN A 177 -13.28 5.16 -1.16
N LEU A 178 -14.00 4.10 -1.56
CA LEU A 178 -14.96 4.18 -2.67
C LEU A 178 -16.20 5.02 -2.32
N GLU A 179 -16.65 5.03 -1.07
CA GLU A 179 -17.68 5.97 -0.60
C GLU A 179 -17.22 7.42 -0.80
N PHE A 180 -15.98 7.71 -0.42
CA PHE A 180 -15.38 9.03 -0.67
C PHE A 180 -15.21 9.32 -2.17
N ALA A 181 -14.70 8.36 -2.95
CA ALA A 181 -14.56 8.51 -4.39
C ALA A 181 -15.91 8.82 -5.07
N THR A 182 -17.00 8.20 -4.60
CA THR A 182 -18.35 8.50 -5.08
C THR A 182 -18.79 9.93 -4.73
N ALA A 183 -18.42 10.44 -3.55
CA ALA A 183 -18.70 11.83 -3.18
C ALA A 183 -17.92 12.83 -4.05
N VAL A 184 -16.71 12.47 -4.51
CA VAL A 184 -15.88 13.29 -5.40
C VAL A 184 -16.36 13.20 -6.86
N GLU A 185 -16.62 11.98 -7.36
CA GLU A 185 -17.01 11.73 -8.75
C GLU A 185 -18.31 10.90 -8.83
N PRO A 186 -19.49 11.48 -8.50
CA PRO A 186 -20.76 10.74 -8.45
C PRO A 186 -21.17 10.15 -9.80
N ASP A 187 -20.71 10.73 -10.91
CA ASP A 187 -21.04 10.29 -12.27
C ASP A 187 -20.03 9.31 -12.87
N ASN A 188 -18.94 9.00 -12.15
CA ASN A 188 -17.93 8.04 -12.60
C ASN A 188 -18.50 6.61 -12.52
N ALA A 189 -18.79 6.02 -13.68
CA ALA A 189 -19.38 4.69 -13.79
C ALA A 189 -18.47 3.59 -13.21
N HIS A 190 -17.14 3.74 -13.34
CA HIS A 190 -16.16 2.79 -12.80
C HIS A 190 -16.18 2.79 -11.26
N VAL A 191 -16.26 3.97 -10.64
CA VAL A 191 -16.37 4.12 -9.18
C VAL A 191 -17.65 3.44 -8.67
N ARG A 192 -18.80 3.72 -9.31
CA ARG A 192 -20.09 3.12 -8.91
C ARG A 192 -20.08 1.59 -9.05
N GLN A 193 -19.55 1.07 -10.15
CA GLN A 193 -19.47 -0.37 -10.37
C GLN A 193 -18.54 -1.03 -9.33
N ARG A 194 -17.37 -0.44 -9.08
CA ARG A 194 -16.43 -0.95 -8.09
C ARG A 194 -17.01 -0.90 -6.68
N LEU A 195 -17.70 0.19 -6.30
CA LEU A 195 -18.38 0.30 -5.00
C LEU A 195 -19.40 -0.83 -4.81
N ALA A 196 -20.24 -1.10 -5.79
CA ALA A 196 -21.22 -2.19 -5.69
C ALA A 196 -20.56 -3.57 -5.50
N THR A 197 -19.48 -3.86 -6.26
CA THR A 197 -18.70 -5.10 -6.13
C THR A 197 -18.06 -5.22 -4.75
N VAL A 198 -17.37 -4.17 -4.30
CA VAL A 198 -16.67 -4.15 -3.00
C VAL A 198 -17.66 -4.24 -1.84
N THR A 199 -18.81 -3.57 -1.93
CA THR A 199 -19.88 -3.68 -0.92
C THR A 199 -20.33 -5.14 -0.76
N ALA A 200 -20.56 -5.85 -1.86
CA ALA A 200 -20.92 -7.26 -1.81
C ALA A 200 -19.81 -8.15 -1.22
N MET A 201 -18.54 -7.91 -1.61
CA MET A 201 -17.41 -8.65 -1.07
C MET A 201 -17.26 -8.43 0.44
N ARG A 202 -17.34 -7.17 0.91
CA ARG A 202 -17.19 -6.85 2.33
C ARG A 202 -18.37 -7.30 3.19
N ALA A 203 -19.56 -7.47 2.61
CA ALA A 203 -20.69 -8.10 3.31
C ALA A 203 -20.46 -9.60 3.62
N GLU A 204 -19.54 -10.24 2.90
CA GLU A 204 -19.12 -11.63 3.10
C GLU A 204 -17.71 -11.73 3.72
N ASP A 205 -17.18 -10.64 4.28
CA ASP A 205 -15.82 -10.53 4.85
C ASP A 205 -14.68 -10.91 3.89
N LEU A 206 -14.94 -10.88 2.57
CA LEU A 206 -13.91 -11.14 1.57
C LEU A 206 -12.95 -9.96 1.42
N ILE A 207 -11.66 -10.26 1.25
CA ILE A 207 -10.62 -9.26 0.98
C ILE A 207 -10.82 -8.65 -0.40
N THR A 208 -10.53 -7.34 -0.54
CA THR A 208 -10.71 -6.61 -1.81
C THR A 208 -9.38 -6.31 -2.51
N LEU A 209 -8.27 -6.70 -1.93
CA LEU A 209 -6.91 -6.56 -2.44
C LEU A 209 -6.38 -7.91 -2.98
N PRO A 210 -5.42 -7.89 -3.93
CA PRO A 210 -4.79 -6.72 -4.50
C PRO A 210 -5.69 -5.98 -5.50
N THR A 211 -5.42 -4.68 -5.69
CA THR A 211 -5.95 -3.89 -6.79
C THR A 211 -4.94 -3.84 -7.94
N THR A 212 -5.19 -3.04 -8.98
CA THR A 212 -4.24 -2.81 -10.08
C THR A 212 -4.05 -1.33 -10.35
N ILE A 213 -2.89 -0.95 -10.90
CA ILE A 213 -2.63 0.45 -11.32
C ILE A 213 -3.69 0.92 -12.34
N ALA A 214 -4.12 0.05 -13.27
CA ALA A 214 -5.21 0.37 -14.21
C ALA A 214 -6.50 0.75 -13.47
N LEU A 215 -6.93 -0.06 -12.49
CA LEU A 215 -8.16 0.17 -11.75
C LEU A 215 -8.07 1.43 -10.88
N GLU A 216 -6.90 1.69 -10.30
CA GLU A 216 -6.67 2.91 -9.52
C GLU A 216 -6.74 4.17 -10.40
N LYS A 217 -6.17 4.16 -11.60
CA LYS A 217 -6.31 5.29 -12.55
C LYS A 217 -7.77 5.59 -12.92
N LEU A 218 -8.65 4.58 -12.91
CA LEU A 218 -10.06 4.74 -13.25
C LEU A 218 -10.93 5.18 -12.06
N THR A 219 -10.51 4.87 -10.82
CA THR A 219 -11.42 4.96 -9.66
C THR A 219 -10.85 5.72 -8.46
N ASN A 220 -9.54 5.97 -8.40
CA ASN A 220 -8.91 6.62 -7.26
C ASN A 220 -8.88 8.15 -7.47
N PRO A 221 -9.63 8.95 -6.71
CA PRO A 221 -9.69 10.40 -6.91
C PRO A 221 -8.33 11.09 -6.71
N PHE A 222 -7.43 10.50 -5.92
CA PHE A 222 -6.09 11.04 -5.67
C PHE A 222 -5.13 10.84 -6.85
N LEU A 223 -5.37 9.87 -7.73
CA LEU A 223 -4.67 9.70 -9.00
C LEU A 223 -5.34 10.48 -10.15
N ARG A 224 -6.55 10.99 -9.92
CA ARG A 224 -7.40 11.64 -10.93
C ARG A 224 -7.52 13.16 -10.73
N VAL A 225 -6.64 13.76 -9.96
CA VAL A 225 -6.68 15.20 -9.63
C VAL A 225 -6.59 16.16 -10.84
N ALA A 226 -6.13 15.66 -11.98
CA ALA A 226 -6.10 16.40 -13.25
C ALA A 226 -7.43 16.31 -14.02
N GLU A 227 -8.34 15.40 -13.66
CA GLU A 227 -9.64 15.25 -14.31
C GLU A 227 -10.55 16.46 -14.02
N THR A 228 -11.25 16.91 -15.04
CA THR A 228 -12.13 18.10 -14.94
C THR A 228 -13.20 17.92 -13.86
N SER A 229 -13.81 16.73 -13.76
CA SER A 229 -14.82 16.39 -12.75
C SER A 229 -14.29 16.54 -11.32
N VAL A 230 -13.09 15.99 -11.07
CA VAL A 230 -12.42 16.03 -9.75
C VAL A 230 -12.07 17.48 -9.39
N LYS A 231 -11.48 18.23 -10.34
CA LYS A 231 -11.14 19.63 -10.13
C LYS A 231 -12.38 20.48 -9.83
N GLN A 232 -13.45 20.32 -10.61
CA GLN A 232 -14.71 21.06 -10.38
C GLN A 232 -15.27 20.75 -8.98
N LYS A 233 -15.20 19.49 -8.55
CA LYS A 233 -15.68 19.10 -7.23
C LYS A 233 -14.86 19.70 -6.10
N ALA A 234 -13.53 19.79 -6.27
CA ALA A 234 -12.66 20.49 -5.33
C ALA A 234 -12.94 22.00 -5.30
N ASP A 235 -13.16 22.63 -6.47
CA ASP A 235 -13.54 24.06 -6.59
C ASP A 235 -14.87 24.35 -5.87
N GLU A 236 -15.89 23.50 -6.09
CA GLU A 236 -17.17 23.59 -5.36
C GLU A 236 -17.00 23.48 -3.85
N ARG A 237 -16.14 22.57 -3.41
CA ARG A 237 -15.90 22.33 -1.97
C ARG A 237 -15.30 23.52 -1.25
N THR A 238 -14.43 24.26 -1.92
CA THR A 238 -13.70 25.40 -1.31
C THR A 238 -14.30 26.76 -1.68
N GLY A 239 -15.13 26.83 -2.71
CA GLY A 239 -15.60 28.09 -3.30
C GLY A 239 -14.52 28.86 -4.07
N THR A 240 -13.37 28.22 -4.38
CA THR A 240 -12.23 28.82 -5.08
C THR A 240 -11.77 27.94 -6.23
N SER A 241 -11.27 28.55 -7.31
CA SER A 241 -10.76 27.80 -8.44
C SER A 241 -9.31 27.35 -8.21
N HIS A 242 -9.08 26.04 -8.28
CA HIS A 242 -7.75 25.44 -8.19
C HIS A 242 -7.05 25.52 -9.55
N THR A 243 -5.79 25.94 -9.54
CA THR A 243 -4.99 26.09 -10.78
C THR A 243 -3.95 24.97 -10.97
N THR A 244 -3.69 24.17 -9.94
CA THR A 244 -2.70 23.09 -9.99
C THR A 244 -3.27 21.78 -9.46
N ALA A 245 -2.75 20.64 -9.95
CA ALA A 245 -3.11 19.30 -9.47
C ALA A 245 -2.80 19.13 -7.97
N GLN A 246 -1.69 19.69 -7.49
CA GLN A 246 -1.30 19.66 -6.08
C GLN A 246 -2.33 20.35 -5.17
N ALA A 247 -2.87 21.51 -5.61
CA ALA A 247 -3.92 22.20 -4.85
C ALA A 247 -5.23 21.41 -4.79
N VAL A 248 -5.61 20.76 -5.91
CA VAL A 248 -6.75 19.83 -5.95
C VAL A 248 -6.50 18.66 -4.99
N PHE A 249 -5.33 18.06 -5.06
CA PHE A 249 -4.93 16.94 -4.16
C PHE A 249 -5.05 17.36 -2.69
N ALA A 250 -4.48 18.51 -2.31
CA ALA A 250 -4.51 19.00 -0.93
C ALA A 250 -5.96 19.19 -0.44
N THR A 251 -6.84 19.71 -1.30
CA THR A 251 -8.27 19.85 -1.00
C THR A 251 -8.94 18.51 -0.78
N LEU A 252 -8.72 17.53 -1.67
CA LEU A 252 -9.28 16.18 -1.52
C LEU A 252 -8.80 15.51 -0.25
N ARG A 253 -7.49 15.61 0.06
CA ARG A 253 -6.93 14.98 1.27
C ARG A 253 -7.53 15.59 2.54
N SER A 254 -7.58 16.93 2.61
CA SER A 254 -8.23 17.63 3.73
C SER A 254 -9.73 17.30 3.84
N TRP A 255 -10.40 17.06 2.71
CA TRP A 255 -11.80 16.63 2.72
C TRP A 255 -11.94 15.21 3.24
N LYS A 256 -11.15 14.26 2.74
CA LYS A 256 -11.17 12.86 3.19
C LYS A 256 -10.87 12.72 4.68
N ASP A 257 -10.01 13.58 5.25
CA ASP A 257 -9.69 13.57 6.69
C ASP A 257 -10.88 13.91 7.61
N LYS A 258 -11.92 14.51 7.02
CA LYS A 258 -13.14 14.95 7.73
C LYS A 258 -14.41 14.22 7.24
N PHE A 259 -14.23 13.27 6.33
CA PHE A 259 -15.31 12.48 5.72
C PHE A 259 -15.65 11.28 6.60
#